data_2c21a03a0284a8fcc2110847f821260b
#
_entry.id   2c21a03a0284a8fcc2110847f821260b
#
_cell.length_a   1.000
_cell.length_b   1.000
_cell.length_c   1.000
_cell.angle_alpha   90.00
_cell.angle_beta   90.00
_cell.angle_gamma   90.00
#
_symmetry.space_group_name_H-M   'P 1'
#
loop_
_entity.id
_entity.type
_entity.pdbx_description
1 polymer ?
#
loop_
_entity_poly.entity_id
_entity_poly.type
_entity_poly.pdbx_seq_one_letter_code
_entity_poly.pdbx_strand_id
1 'polypeptide(L)'
;MFFDNHHQDILDYLQNQIAEYPFKLELDEAFVAELAHDFPEVFILEELKTFRWYYENQPLKYVKNVRVALRRWIANANGRSRH
;
A
#
# COMPACT_ATOMS: atom_id res chain seq x y z
N MET A 1 -7.96 17.60 -2.69
CA MET A 1 -8.73 16.59 -3.48
C MET A 1 -8.55 15.22 -2.86
N PHE A 2 -9.63 14.45 -2.76
CA PHE A 2 -9.60 13.11 -2.23
C PHE A 2 -9.74 12.10 -3.36
N PHE A 3 -9.02 10.99 -3.26
CA PHE A 3 -9.14 9.90 -4.22
C PHE A 3 -10.17 8.90 -3.75
N ASP A 4 -10.89 8.32 -4.72
CA ASP A 4 -11.81 7.23 -4.44
C ASP A 4 -11.01 5.92 -4.42
N ASN A 5 -10.47 5.60 -3.25
CA ASN A 5 -9.65 4.42 -3.07
C ASN A 5 -10.56 3.20 -2.89
N HIS A 6 -10.75 2.44 -3.95
CA HIS A 6 -11.57 1.23 -3.93
C HIS A 6 -10.83 0.13 -3.15
N HIS A 7 -11.35 -0.20 -1.96
CA HIS A 7 -10.69 -1.15 -1.06
C HIS A 7 -10.48 -2.52 -1.70
N GLN A 8 -11.47 -3.00 -2.45
CA GLN A 8 -11.35 -4.31 -3.08
C GLN A 8 -10.24 -4.36 -4.12
N ASP A 9 -10.08 -3.29 -4.89
CA ASP A 9 -9.01 -3.21 -5.89
C ASP A 9 -7.64 -3.22 -5.22
N ILE A 10 -7.50 -2.53 -4.09
CA ILE A 10 -6.26 -2.50 -3.33
C ILE A 10 -5.97 -3.88 -2.75
N LEU A 11 -6.98 -4.53 -2.17
CA LEU A 11 -6.82 -5.88 -1.61
C LEU A 11 -6.42 -6.88 -2.69
N ASP A 12 -7.06 -6.83 -3.85
CA ASP A 12 -6.73 -7.71 -4.97
C ASP A 12 -5.30 -7.48 -5.45
N TYR A 13 -4.86 -6.24 -5.49
CA TYR A 13 -3.50 -5.91 -5.89
C TYR A 13 -2.47 -6.46 -4.90
N LEU A 14 -2.72 -6.30 -3.60
CA LEU A 14 -1.83 -6.82 -2.56
C LEU A 14 -1.73 -8.34 -2.64
N GLN A 15 -2.86 -9.01 -2.85
CA GLN A 15 -2.91 -10.46 -2.89
C GLN A 15 -2.26 -11.05 -4.15
N ASN A 16 -2.50 -10.44 -5.30
CA ASN A 16 -2.20 -11.06 -6.59
C ASN A 16 -1.00 -10.45 -7.31
N GLN A 17 -0.64 -9.20 -7.02
CA GLN A 17 0.35 -8.48 -7.81
C GLN A 17 1.65 -8.19 -7.06
N ILE A 18 1.66 -8.25 -5.75
CA ILE A 18 2.87 -8.01 -4.98
C ILE A 18 3.42 -9.35 -4.51
N ALA A 19 4.51 -9.80 -5.14
CA ALA A 19 5.17 -11.05 -4.78
C ALA A 19 5.67 -11.01 -3.33
N GLU A 20 5.51 -12.12 -2.63
CA GLU A 20 5.98 -12.29 -1.24
C GLU A 20 5.27 -11.40 -0.22
N TYR A 21 4.20 -10.71 -0.58
CA TYR A 21 3.39 -9.98 0.38
C TYR A 21 2.66 -10.98 1.30
N PRO A 22 2.77 -10.85 2.63
CA PRO A 22 2.16 -11.81 3.56
C PRO A 22 0.66 -11.51 3.74
N PHE A 23 -0.13 -11.75 2.70
CA PHE A 23 -1.54 -11.40 2.65
C PHE A 23 -2.37 -12.21 3.64
N LYS A 24 -3.18 -11.53 4.45
CA LYS A 24 -4.20 -12.13 5.32
C LYS A 24 -5.46 -11.29 5.20
N LEU A 25 -6.53 -11.87 4.69
CA LEU A 25 -7.73 -11.12 4.34
C LEU A 25 -8.24 -10.23 5.48
N GLU A 26 -8.47 -10.79 6.66
CA GLU A 26 -9.03 -10.02 7.77
C GLU A 26 -8.11 -8.88 8.21
N LEU A 27 -6.83 -9.16 8.28
CA LEU A 27 -5.83 -8.17 8.69
C LEU A 27 -5.71 -7.08 7.62
N ASP A 28 -5.67 -7.46 6.36
CA ASP A 28 -5.47 -6.51 5.28
C ASP A 28 -6.72 -5.69 4.97
N GLU A 29 -7.91 -6.23 5.19
CA GLU A 29 -9.12 -5.42 5.10
C GLU A 29 -9.08 -4.24 6.08
N ALA A 30 -8.70 -4.51 7.33
CA ALA A 30 -8.55 -3.46 8.34
C ALA A 30 -7.42 -2.50 7.98
N PHE A 31 -6.31 -3.03 7.51
CA PHE A 31 -5.14 -2.23 7.14
C PHE A 31 -5.45 -1.28 5.98
N VAL A 32 -6.11 -1.76 4.93
CA VAL A 32 -6.49 -0.95 3.78
C VAL A 32 -7.49 0.14 4.18
N ALA A 33 -8.47 -0.22 5.01
CA ALA A 33 -9.43 0.76 5.50
C ALA A 33 -8.74 1.88 6.29
N GLU A 34 -7.77 1.52 7.12
CA GLU A 34 -6.99 2.50 7.87
C GLU A 34 -6.17 3.40 6.95
N LEU A 35 -5.50 2.82 5.94
CA LEU A 35 -4.73 3.62 4.98
C LEU A 35 -5.61 4.61 4.24
N ALA A 36 -6.75 4.17 3.76
CA ALA A 36 -7.67 5.04 3.03
C ALA A 36 -8.23 6.16 3.92
N HIS A 37 -8.49 5.85 5.18
CA HIS A 37 -8.98 6.83 6.15
C HIS A 37 -7.91 7.86 6.51
N ASP A 38 -6.67 7.39 6.75
CA ASP A 38 -5.59 8.27 7.21
C ASP A 38 -4.96 9.07 6.07
N PHE A 39 -5.01 8.56 4.85
CA PHE A 39 -4.37 9.19 3.68
C PHE A 39 -5.34 9.36 2.52
N PRO A 40 -6.45 10.10 2.70
CA PRO A 40 -7.47 10.22 1.64
C PRO A 40 -6.99 11.02 0.42
N GLU A 41 -5.89 11.74 0.54
CA GLU A 41 -5.31 12.52 -0.57
C GLU A 41 -4.29 11.72 -1.40
N VAL A 42 -4.07 10.47 -1.04
CA VAL A 42 -3.15 9.59 -1.77
C VAL A 42 -3.94 8.61 -2.63
N PHE A 43 -3.56 8.48 -3.90
CA PHE A 43 -4.08 7.43 -4.75
C PHE A 43 -3.32 6.14 -4.45
N ILE A 44 -3.85 5.38 -3.50
CA ILE A 44 -3.13 4.25 -2.90
C ILE A 44 -2.74 3.20 -3.94
N LEU A 45 -3.63 2.85 -4.86
CA LEU A 45 -3.33 1.83 -5.87
C LEU A 45 -2.12 2.21 -6.73
N GLU A 46 -1.99 3.48 -7.10
CA GLU A 46 -0.82 3.93 -7.87
C GLU A 46 0.46 3.85 -7.04
N GLU A 47 0.38 4.17 -5.75
CA GLU A 47 1.54 4.03 -4.86
C GLU A 47 1.93 2.57 -4.67
N LEU A 48 0.98 1.66 -4.68
CA LEU A 48 1.28 0.23 -4.62
C LEU A 48 2.04 -0.24 -5.86
N LYS A 49 1.71 0.29 -7.02
CA LYS A 49 2.43 -0.04 -8.26
C LYS A 49 3.88 0.40 -8.17
N THR A 50 4.13 1.58 -7.65
CA THR A 50 5.48 2.11 -7.45
C THR A 50 6.22 1.30 -6.38
N PHE A 51 5.54 0.97 -5.30
CA PHE A 51 6.08 0.12 -4.23
C PHE A 51 6.49 -1.25 -4.77
N ARG A 52 5.63 -1.88 -5.55
CA ARG A 52 5.92 -3.17 -6.20
C ARG A 52 7.17 -3.05 -7.07
N TRP A 53 7.23 -2.02 -7.91
CA TRP A 53 8.37 -1.82 -8.80
C TRP A 53 9.68 -1.68 -8.02
N TYR A 54 9.66 -0.89 -6.95
CA TYR A 54 10.83 -0.71 -6.09
C TYR A 54 11.32 -2.05 -5.53
N TYR A 55 10.39 -2.88 -5.06
CA TYR A 55 10.73 -4.15 -4.43
C TYR A 55 10.90 -5.32 -5.40
N GLU A 56 10.87 -5.11 -6.69
CA GLU A 56 11.24 -6.15 -7.66
C GLU A 56 12.71 -6.54 -7.51
N ASN A 57 13.57 -5.58 -7.19
CA ASN A 57 15.01 -5.79 -7.04
C ASN A 57 15.44 -5.98 -5.58
N GLN A 58 14.52 -5.76 -4.64
CA GLN A 58 14.77 -5.92 -3.21
C GLN A 58 13.62 -6.73 -2.62
N PRO A 59 13.74 -8.08 -2.62
CA PRO A 59 12.62 -8.94 -2.25
C PRO A 59 12.05 -8.61 -0.87
N LEU A 60 10.72 -8.61 -0.79
CA LEU A 60 10.00 -8.29 0.45
C LEU A 60 10.31 -9.26 1.58
N LYS A 61 10.79 -10.47 1.28
CA LYS A 61 11.16 -11.45 2.32
C LYS A 61 12.24 -10.93 3.26
N TYR A 62 13.02 -9.94 2.83
CA TYR A 62 14.04 -9.32 3.67
C TYR A 62 13.51 -8.11 4.44
N VAL A 63 12.28 -7.72 4.21
CA VAL A 63 11.65 -6.63 4.94
C VAL A 63 11.01 -7.19 6.20
N LYS A 64 11.44 -6.69 7.36
CA LYS A 64 11.00 -7.23 8.65
C LYS A 64 9.49 -7.10 8.86
N ASN A 65 8.91 -5.98 8.47
CA ASN A 65 7.48 -5.75 8.58
C ASN A 65 6.98 -5.01 7.34
N VAL A 66 6.39 -5.78 6.42
CA VAL A 66 5.98 -5.26 5.11
C VAL A 66 4.89 -4.18 5.26
N ARG A 67 3.94 -4.37 6.17
CA ARG A 67 2.84 -3.42 6.35
C ARG A 67 3.34 -2.09 6.90
N VAL A 68 4.29 -2.12 7.82
CA VAL A 68 4.91 -0.90 8.33
C VAL A 68 5.67 -0.18 7.21
N ALA A 69 6.42 -0.91 6.40
CA ALA A 69 7.13 -0.34 5.25
C ALA A 69 6.16 0.29 4.26
N LEU A 70 5.05 -0.39 3.96
CA LEU A 70 4.03 0.12 3.06
C LEU A 70 3.36 1.38 3.61
N ARG A 71 3.02 1.38 4.90
CA ARG A 71 2.42 2.56 5.52
C ARG A 71 3.36 3.77 5.44
N ARG A 72 4.65 3.55 5.69
CA ARG A 72 5.65 4.64 5.53
C ARG A 72 5.71 5.15 4.10
N TRP A 73 5.64 4.23 3.14
CA TRP A 73 5.62 4.60 1.73
C TRP A 73 4.44 5.52 1.41
N ILE A 74 3.24 5.13 1.85
CA ILE A 74 2.02 5.91 1.65
C ILE A 74 2.11 7.26 2.38
N ALA A 75 2.63 7.28 3.61
CA ALA A 75 2.80 8.51 4.36
C ALA A 75 3.77 9.48 3.66
N ASN A 76 4.85 8.95 3.08
CA ASN A 76 5.79 9.77 2.31
C ASN A 76 5.13 10.33 1.05
N ALA A 77 4.30 9.54 0.36
CA ALA A 77 3.55 9.99 -0.79
C ALA A 77 2.58 11.12 -0.40
N ASN A 78 1.93 10.97 0.76
CA ASN A 78 1.04 12.02 1.28
C ASN A 78 1.79 13.33 1.53
N GLY A 79 3.00 13.24 2.09
CA GLY A 79 3.85 14.42 2.30
C GLY A 79 4.22 15.09 0.97
N ARG A 80 4.57 14.32 -0.04
CA ARG A 80 4.90 14.85 -1.37
C ARG A 80 3.70 15.52 -2.03
N SER A 81 2.50 15.03 -1.78
CA SER A 81 1.26 15.55 -2.37
C SER A 81 0.86 16.93 -1.84
N ARG A 82 1.49 17.39 -0.78
CA ARG A 82 1.14 18.65 -0.14
C ARG A 82 1.87 19.87 -0.70
N HIS A 83 2.70 19.67 -1.67
CA HIS A 83 3.47 20.78 -2.28
C HIS A 83 2.70 21.49 -3.37
#